data_be0c8a53f6f4af955ca42d1660f4faa0
#
_entry.id   be0c8a53f6f4af955ca42d1660f4faa0
#
_cell.length_a   1.000
_cell.length_b   1.000
_cell.length_c   1.000
_cell.angle_alpha   90.00
_cell.angle_beta   90.00
_cell.angle_gamma   90.00
#
_symmetry.space_group_name_H-M   'P 1'
#
loop_
_entity.id
_entity.type
_entity.pdbx_description
1 polymer ?
#
loop_
_entity_poly.entity_id
_entity_poly.type
_entity_poly.pdbx_seq_one_letter_code
_entity_poly.pdbx_strand_id
1 'polypeptide(L)' 'MTADQGLHVEVRDGEIVVTLPHTRFAVTYYKLANDPQLYLQVRSLPTQHDGMTAEEFLAEAWQLAHLRARELGWIV' A
#
# COMPACT_ATOMS: atom_id res chain seq x y z
N MET A 1 -16.38 -8.46 -10.27
CA MET A 1 -15.93 -7.83 -10.07
C MET A 1 -15.08 -7.73 -9.10
N THR A 2 -14.26 -7.26 -9.08
CA THR A 2 -13.33 -7.34 -8.16
C THR A 2 -13.60 -6.49 -7.07
N ALA A 3 -13.29 -6.91 -5.95
CA ALA A 3 -13.55 -6.21 -4.76
C ALA A 3 -12.40 -5.38 -4.30
N ASP A 4 -11.30 -5.43 -4.97
CA ASP A 4 -10.13 -4.79 -4.44
C ASP A 4 -9.99 -3.35 -4.88
N GLN A 5 -11.00 -2.78 -5.43
CA GLN A 5 -11.03 -1.39 -5.83
C GLN A 5 -10.00 -1.08 -6.91
N GLY A 6 -9.36 -2.06 -7.47
CA GLY A 6 -8.39 -1.84 -8.50
C GLY A 6 -7.03 -1.41 -8.02
N LEU A 7 -6.75 -1.48 -6.72
CA LEU A 7 -5.42 -1.17 -6.24
C LEU A 7 -4.42 -2.20 -6.70
N HIS A 8 -3.22 -1.73 -7.01
CA HIS A 8 -2.14 -2.58 -7.48
C HIS A 8 -1.07 -2.67 -6.41
N VAL A 9 -0.61 -3.88 -6.13
CA VAL A 9 0.41 -4.12 -5.10
C VAL A 9 1.64 -4.71 -5.77
N GLU A 10 2.78 -4.10 -5.54
CA GLU A 10 4.03 -4.56 -6.13
C GLU A 10 5.09 -4.66 -5.04
N VAL A 11 5.86 -5.74 -5.06
CA VAL A 11 6.93 -5.96 -4.09
C VAL A 11 8.27 -5.74 -4.77
N ARG A 12 9.11 -4.88 -4.18
CA ARG A 12 10.44 -4.59 -4.69
C ARG A 12 11.42 -4.47 -3.55
N ASP A 13 12.54 -5.13 -3.64
CA ASP A 13 13.71 -4.90 -2.76
C ASP A 13 13.37 -4.49 -1.34
N GLY A 14 12.53 -5.25 -0.66
CA GLY A 14 12.19 -4.95 0.71
C GLY A 14 11.13 -3.89 0.89
N GLU A 15 10.43 -3.53 -0.19
CA GLU A 15 9.35 -2.56 -0.15
C GLU A 15 8.10 -3.12 -0.78
N ILE A 16 6.95 -2.68 -0.28
CA ILE A 16 5.67 -2.99 -0.87
C ILE A 16 5.07 -1.69 -1.36
N VAL A 17 4.86 -1.58 -2.66
CA VAL A 17 4.34 -0.37 -3.27
C VAL A 17 2.88 -0.60 -3.64
N VAL A 18 2.01 0.28 -3.17
CA VAL A 18 0.58 0.20 -3.48
C VAL A 18 0.18 1.43 -4.26
N THR A 19 -0.45 1.20 -5.40
CA THR A 19 -0.88 2.28 -6.27
C THR A 19 -2.31 2.05 -6.70
N LEU A 20 -2.96 3.13 -7.10
CA LEU A 20 -4.25 3.04 -7.77
C LEU A 20 -3.99 3.45 -9.22
N PRO A 21 -4.10 2.50 -10.18
CA PRO A 21 -3.77 2.80 -11.58
C PRO A 21 -4.59 3.96 -12.11
N HIS A 22 -3.96 4.73 -12.99
CA HIS A 22 -4.58 5.88 -13.64
C HIS A 22 -4.84 7.04 -12.69
N THR A 23 -4.23 7.00 -11.51
CA THR A 23 -4.32 8.11 -10.56
C THR A 23 -2.93 8.41 -10.03
N ARG A 24 -2.86 9.42 -9.17
CA ARG A 24 -1.59 9.77 -8.53
C ARG A 24 -1.43 9.15 -7.16
N PHE A 25 -2.36 8.31 -6.74
CA PHE A 25 -2.23 7.65 -5.44
C PHE A 25 -1.11 6.63 -5.49
N ALA A 26 -0.13 6.77 -4.62
CA ALA A 26 0.97 5.83 -4.52
C ALA A 26 1.60 5.92 -3.14
N VAL A 27 1.74 4.80 -2.47
CA VAL A 27 2.41 4.75 -1.17
C VAL A 27 3.33 3.55 -1.16
N THR A 28 4.36 3.63 -0.32
CA THR A 28 5.30 2.55 -0.15
C THR A 28 5.36 2.18 1.31
N TYR A 29 5.35 0.88 1.58
CA TYR A 29 5.55 0.36 2.92
C TYR A 29 6.87 -0.40 2.92
N TYR A 30 7.65 -0.22 3.98
CA TYR A 30 8.94 -0.90 4.07
C TYR A 30 9.14 -1.42 5.48
N LYS A 31 10.08 -2.36 5.61
CA LYS A 31 10.37 -3.00 6.87
C LYS A 31 11.85 -2.84 7.18
N LEU A 32 12.15 -2.46 8.40
CA LEU A 32 13.52 -2.43 8.86
C LEU A 32 13.94 -3.83 9.30
N ALA A 33 15.24 -4.10 9.24
CA ALA A 33 15.74 -5.46 9.40
C ALA A 33 15.34 -6.10 10.73
N ASN A 34 15.34 -5.32 11.79
CA ASN A 34 15.08 -5.88 13.12
C ASN A 34 13.78 -5.41 13.71
N ASP A 35 12.86 -4.98 12.86
CA ASP A 35 11.60 -4.42 13.34
C ASP A 35 10.45 -5.17 12.65
N PRO A 36 9.53 -5.76 13.40
CA PRO A 36 8.44 -6.52 12.81
C PRO A 36 7.29 -5.67 12.29
N GLN A 37 7.49 -4.39 12.14
CA GLN A 37 6.44 -3.48 11.68
C GLN A 37 6.74 -2.95 10.30
N LEU A 38 5.66 -2.57 9.60
CA LEU A 38 5.80 -1.86 8.34
C LEU A 38 5.77 -0.36 8.62
N TYR A 39 6.57 0.36 7.87
CA TYR A 39 6.61 1.82 7.93
C TYR A 39 6.12 2.39 6.62
N LEU A 40 5.40 3.49 6.70
CA LEU A 40 4.80 4.13 5.54
C LEU A 40 5.68 5.25 5.02
N GLN A 41 5.88 5.26 3.71
CA GLN A 41 6.51 6.38 3.03
C GLN A 41 5.57 6.81 1.91
N VAL A 42 5.04 8.01 2.00
CA VAL A 42 4.11 8.51 1.00
C VAL A 42 4.87 8.90 -0.25
N ARG A 43 4.42 8.41 -1.40
CA ARG A 43 5.01 8.79 -2.68
C ARG A 43 4.21 9.89 -3.34
N SER A 44 2.90 9.71 -3.41
CA SER A 44 2.02 10.68 -4.00
C SER A 44 0.64 10.45 -3.40
N LEU A 45 0.05 11.48 -2.83
CA LEU A 45 -1.22 11.30 -2.13
C LEU A 45 -2.10 12.50 -2.34
N PRO A 46 -2.78 12.58 -3.49
CA PRO A 46 -3.73 13.66 -3.71
C PRO A 46 -4.86 13.58 -2.68
N THR A 47 -5.53 14.70 -2.48
CA THR A 47 -6.62 14.75 -1.52
C THR A 47 -7.77 13.84 -1.93
N GLN A 48 -8.05 13.81 -3.23
CA GLN A 48 -9.17 13.03 -3.73
C GLN A 48 -9.01 12.81 -5.22
N HIS A 49 -9.49 11.67 -5.69
CA HIS A 49 -9.49 11.37 -7.12
C HIS A 49 -10.53 10.30 -7.40
N ASP A 50 -11.43 10.58 -8.35
CA ASP A 50 -12.46 9.62 -8.78
C ASP A 50 -13.28 9.10 -7.62
N GLY A 51 -13.62 9.99 -6.70
CA GLY A 51 -14.48 9.60 -5.59
C GLY A 51 -13.78 8.95 -4.44
N MET A 52 -12.48 8.69 -4.57
CA MET A 52 -11.70 8.10 -3.49
C MET A 52 -10.90 9.18 -2.79
N THR A 53 -11.00 9.26 -1.48
CA THR A 53 -10.21 10.22 -0.72
C THR A 53 -8.87 9.61 -0.34
N ALA A 54 -7.94 10.47 0.08
CA ALA A 54 -6.65 10.00 0.55
C ALA A 54 -6.81 9.02 1.71
N GLU A 55 -7.74 9.30 2.60
CA GLU A 55 -7.96 8.44 3.76
C GLU A 55 -8.46 7.06 3.33
N GLU A 56 -9.37 7.02 2.36
CA GLU A 56 -9.87 5.75 1.86
C GLU A 56 -8.77 4.95 1.19
N PHE A 57 -7.95 5.64 0.38
CA PHE A 57 -6.85 4.97 -0.28
C PHE A 57 -5.86 4.40 0.75
N LEU A 58 -5.51 5.21 1.76
CA LEU A 58 -4.57 4.75 2.78
C LEU A 58 -5.11 3.54 3.55
N ALA A 59 -6.39 3.54 3.86
CA ALA A 59 -6.99 2.41 4.58
C ALA A 59 -6.90 1.13 3.77
N GLU A 60 -7.23 1.20 2.49
CA GLU A 60 -7.17 0.04 1.63
C GLU A 60 -5.72 -0.41 1.42
N ALA A 61 -4.84 0.55 1.17
CA ALA A 61 -3.43 0.25 0.93
C ALA A 61 -2.81 -0.40 2.16
N TRP A 62 -3.14 0.08 3.34
CA TRP A 62 -2.61 -0.47 4.59
C TRP A 62 -2.98 -1.95 4.73
N GLN A 63 -4.24 -2.27 4.47
CA GLN A 63 -4.69 -3.65 4.58
C GLN A 63 -4.00 -4.55 3.57
N LEU A 64 -3.91 -4.09 2.33
CA LEU A 64 -3.27 -4.87 1.28
C LEU A 64 -1.79 -5.08 1.56
N ALA A 65 -1.12 -4.02 2.02
CA ALA A 65 0.31 -4.12 2.29
C ALA A 65 0.58 -5.08 3.44
N HIS A 66 -0.23 -5.04 4.48
CA HIS A 66 -0.04 -5.93 5.61
C HIS A 66 -0.34 -7.38 5.24
N LEU A 67 -1.38 -7.59 4.45
CA LEU A 67 -1.70 -8.93 3.99
C LEU A 67 -0.55 -9.50 3.17
N ARG A 68 0.00 -8.69 2.28
CA ARG A 68 1.12 -9.12 1.44
C ARG A 68 2.36 -9.39 2.28
N ALA A 69 2.62 -8.53 3.27
CA ALA A 69 3.79 -8.72 4.13
C ALA A 69 3.70 -10.01 4.92
N ARG A 70 2.50 -10.38 5.36
CA ARG A 70 2.32 -11.66 6.05
C ARG A 70 2.59 -12.82 5.11
N GLU A 71 2.12 -12.73 3.87
CA GLU A 71 2.36 -13.78 2.88
C GLU A 71 3.84 -13.96 2.62
N LEU A 72 4.59 -12.86 2.66
CA LEU A 72 6.02 -12.89 2.44
C LEU A 72 6.80 -13.29 3.68
N GLY A 73 6.15 -13.37 4.82
CA GLY A 73 6.84 -13.70 6.06
C GLY A 73 7.55 -12.52 6.70
N TRP A 74 7.25 -11.32 6.26
CA TRP A 74 7.91 -10.12 6.81
C TRP A 74 7.38 -9.76 8.19
N ILE A 75 6.11 -9.99 8.41
CA ILE A 75 5.47 -9.70 9.70
C ILE A 75 4.61 -10.90 10.08
N VAL A 76 4.17 -10.90 11.33
CA VAL A 76 3.42 -12.02 11.87
C VAL A 76 1.92 -11.81 11.70
#